data_2e185e842c32cc7dd16730eb16e974de
#
_entry.id   2e185e842c32cc7dd16730eb16e974de
#
_cell.length_a   1.000
_cell.length_b   1.000
_cell.length_c   1.000
_cell.angle_alpha   90.00
_cell.angle_beta   90.00
_cell.angle_gamma   90.00
#
_symmetry.space_group_name_H-M   'P 1'
#
loop_
_entity.id
_entity.type
_entity.pdbx_description
1 polymer ?
#
loop_
_entity_poly.entity_id
_entity_poly.type
_entity_poly.pdbx_seq_one_letter_code
_entity_poly.pdbx_strand_id
1 'polypeptide(L)'
;MKQTITFLLLFLVAINVAAQSKADIEVSYSEISFFENGKERNHKYHLLANPTQSKFFNPHSEEIESLTSTPGGLANFKKTQQAALQAMIAQGSIDVTKMPRKVEPLYVLKSSADSIMTIHDILGTDEPVYYTEPYSEMTWEIGDSTKTILGYECIQADTDYHGRHWTAWFTPEIPIQDGPWKFHGLPGLILEVREAGGKYGYVADGIEKSEKAINGVYGAEQYEKRDRKAILRAKRAMRDNPMGHLQAKGINVEISSENLSKSSEADDFIETDYR
;
A
#
# COMPACT_ATOMS: atom_id res chain seq x y z
N MET A 1 -28.22 58.94 -34.68
CA MET A 1 -28.26 58.18 -33.41
C MET A 1 -27.93 56.73 -33.78
N LYS A 2 -26.69 56.28 -33.53
CA LYS A 2 -26.25 54.89 -33.72
C LYS A 2 -26.25 54.20 -32.35
N GLN A 3 -27.12 53.23 -32.14
CA GLN A 3 -27.12 52.37 -30.98
C GLN A 3 -26.12 51.25 -31.17
N THR A 4 -25.08 51.24 -30.39
CA THR A 4 -24.12 50.14 -30.25
C THR A 4 -24.67 49.14 -29.26
N ILE A 5 -25.06 47.95 -29.75
CA ILE A 5 -25.44 46.80 -28.93
C ILE A 5 -24.16 46.08 -28.53
N THR A 6 -23.80 46.16 -27.23
CA THR A 6 -22.68 45.43 -26.66
C THR A 6 -23.17 44.05 -26.26
N PHE A 7 -22.73 43.02 -27.01
CA PHE A 7 -22.95 41.61 -26.61
C PHE A 7 -21.99 41.23 -25.50
N LEU A 8 -22.52 41.05 -24.28
CA LEU A 8 -21.77 40.49 -23.14
C LEU A 8 -21.76 38.98 -23.26
N LEU A 9 -20.65 38.38 -23.75
CA LEU A 9 -20.43 36.96 -23.75
C LEU A 9 -20.11 36.51 -22.32
N LEU A 10 -21.07 35.90 -21.61
CA LEU A 10 -20.85 35.19 -20.36
C LEU A 10 -20.12 33.87 -20.69
N PHE A 11 -18.83 33.82 -20.39
CA PHE A 11 -18.06 32.57 -20.36
C PHE A 11 -18.46 31.81 -19.09
N LEU A 12 -19.36 30.83 -19.22
CA LEU A 12 -19.59 29.80 -18.20
C LEU A 12 -18.37 28.89 -18.13
N VAL A 13 -17.45 29.17 -17.24
CA VAL A 13 -16.41 28.18 -16.84
C VAL A 13 -17.13 27.10 -16.07
N ALA A 14 -17.43 26.00 -16.74
CA ALA A 14 -17.87 24.77 -16.06
C ALA A 14 -16.67 24.25 -15.25
N ILE A 15 -16.67 24.53 -13.96
CA ILE A 15 -15.77 23.88 -13.01
C ILE A 15 -16.29 22.45 -12.92
N ASN A 16 -15.66 21.51 -13.65
CA ASN A 16 -15.82 20.10 -13.43
C ASN A 16 -15.20 19.78 -12.06
N VAL A 17 -16.01 19.92 -11.00
CA VAL A 17 -15.71 19.23 -9.73
C VAL A 17 -15.93 17.75 -10.04
N ALA A 18 -14.88 17.04 -10.36
CA ALA A 18 -14.94 15.59 -10.45
C ALA A 18 -15.51 15.11 -9.10
N ALA A 19 -16.71 14.54 -9.13
CA ALA A 19 -17.32 13.99 -7.93
C ALA A 19 -16.35 12.93 -7.37
N GLN A 20 -15.96 13.12 -6.12
CA GLN A 20 -15.04 12.20 -5.45
C GLN A 20 -15.65 10.79 -5.46
N SER A 21 -14.92 9.82 -5.98
CA SER A 21 -15.39 8.44 -6.06
C SER A 21 -15.59 7.88 -4.65
N LYS A 22 -16.73 7.23 -4.41
CA LYS A 22 -17.04 6.59 -3.13
C LYS A 22 -16.86 5.08 -3.25
N ALA A 23 -16.43 4.47 -2.16
CA ALA A 23 -16.41 3.02 -2.03
C ALA A 23 -17.84 2.48 -1.81
N ASP A 24 -18.15 1.31 -2.37
CA ASP A 24 -19.34 0.54 -2.06
C ASP A 24 -19.07 -0.42 -0.89
N ILE A 25 -17.82 -0.86 -0.77
CA ILE A 25 -17.35 -1.76 0.29
C ILE A 25 -16.04 -1.28 0.90
N GLU A 26 -15.82 -1.66 2.15
CA GLU A 26 -14.54 -1.66 2.84
C GLU A 26 -14.21 -3.08 3.28
N VAL A 27 -13.01 -3.55 2.97
CA VAL A 27 -12.52 -4.87 3.35
C VAL A 27 -11.29 -4.70 4.20
N SER A 28 -11.26 -5.32 5.37
CA SER A 28 -10.05 -5.42 6.20
C SER A 28 -9.32 -6.72 5.89
N TYR A 29 -8.01 -6.63 5.70
CA TYR A 29 -7.13 -7.77 5.46
C TYR A 29 -6.04 -7.86 6.51
N SER A 30 -5.73 -9.09 6.95
CA SER A 30 -4.47 -9.40 7.61
C SER A 30 -3.44 -9.82 6.56
N GLU A 31 -2.27 -9.20 6.61
CA GLU A 31 -1.09 -9.72 5.94
C GLU A 31 -0.63 -10.98 6.67
N ILE A 32 -0.35 -12.04 5.91
CA ILE A 32 0.32 -13.23 6.38
C ILE A 32 1.68 -13.26 5.70
N SER A 33 2.70 -12.87 6.42
CA SER A 33 4.08 -12.97 5.95
C SER A 33 5.00 -13.33 7.10
N PHE A 34 6.10 -13.98 6.78
CA PHE A 34 7.05 -14.45 7.77
C PHE A 34 8.43 -13.86 7.50
N PHE A 35 9.09 -13.43 8.58
CA PHE A 35 10.53 -13.19 8.54
C PHE A 35 11.26 -14.54 8.41
N GLU A 36 12.51 -14.53 7.94
CA GLU A 36 13.33 -15.75 7.83
C GLU A 36 13.52 -16.48 9.17
N ASN A 37 13.48 -15.75 10.29
CA ASN A 37 13.51 -16.32 11.62
C ASN A 37 12.17 -16.97 12.06
N GLY A 38 11.20 -17.08 11.17
CA GLY A 38 9.88 -17.65 11.41
C GLY A 38 8.92 -16.75 12.19
N LYS A 39 9.32 -15.51 12.54
CA LYS A 39 8.44 -14.56 13.19
C LYS A 39 7.41 -14.04 12.20
N GLU A 40 6.15 -14.10 12.57
CA GLU A 40 5.04 -13.59 11.76
C GLU A 40 5.06 -12.06 11.68
N ARG A 41 4.84 -11.53 10.48
CA ARG A 41 4.41 -10.14 10.25
C ARG A 41 2.89 -10.14 10.24
N ASN A 42 2.30 -9.25 11.00
CA ASN A 42 0.84 -9.18 11.11
C ASN A 42 0.40 -7.72 10.91
N HIS A 43 0.56 -7.23 9.69
CA HIS A 43 0.08 -5.90 9.34
C HIS A 43 -1.39 -5.97 8.89
N LYS A 44 -2.14 -4.95 9.24
CA LYS A 44 -3.52 -4.78 8.79
C LYS A 44 -3.57 -3.83 7.62
N TYR A 45 -4.37 -4.17 6.64
CA TYR A 45 -4.64 -3.34 5.47
C TYR A 45 -6.14 -3.20 5.27
N HIS A 46 -6.53 -2.09 4.65
CA HIS A 46 -7.89 -1.85 4.21
C HIS A 46 -7.92 -1.71 2.69
N LEU A 47 -9.00 -2.19 2.09
CA LEU A 47 -9.37 -1.96 0.71
C LEU A 47 -10.69 -1.19 0.69
N LEU A 48 -10.69 0.04 0.20
CA LEU A 48 -11.88 0.76 -0.20
C LEU A 48 -12.10 0.49 -1.68
N ALA A 49 -13.25 -0.05 -2.07
CA ALA A 49 -13.49 -0.43 -3.45
C ALA A 49 -14.93 -0.15 -3.91
N ASN A 50 -15.04 0.16 -5.20
CA ASN A 50 -16.25 0.10 -5.99
C ASN A 50 -15.93 -0.63 -7.33
N PRO A 51 -16.88 -0.84 -8.26
CA PRO A 51 -16.62 -1.59 -9.49
C PRO A 51 -15.52 -1.05 -10.41
N THR A 52 -15.11 0.21 -10.24
CA THR A 52 -14.17 0.87 -11.17
C THR A 52 -12.91 1.38 -10.53
N GLN A 53 -12.91 1.57 -9.22
CA GLN A 53 -11.77 2.14 -8.50
C GLN A 53 -11.60 1.50 -7.13
N SER A 54 -10.35 1.41 -6.70
CA SER A 54 -10.03 1.00 -5.33
C SER A 54 -8.77 1.66 -4.79
N LYS A 55 -8.65 1.63 -3.45
CA LYS A 55 -7.46 2.02 -2.69
C LYS A 55 -7.17 0.97 -1.64
N PHE A 56 -6.01 0.34 -1.75
CA PHE A 56 -5.45 -0.57 -0.74
C PHE A 56 -4.36 0.16 0.04
N PHE A 57 -4.43 0.13 1.39
CA PHE A 57 -3.54 0.91 2.25
C PHE A 57 -3.47 0.36 3.67
N ASN A 58 -2.40 0.73 4.39
CA ASN A 58 -2.30 0.49 5.82
C ASN A 58 -3.04 1.61 6.59
N PRO A 59 -4.11 1.30 7.38
CA PRO A 59 -4.95 2.32 8.00
C PRO A 59 -4.20 3.16 9.05
N HIS A 60 -3.24 2.58 9.77
CA HIS A 60 -2.43 3.32 10.73
C HIS A 60 -1.51 4.36 10.05
N SER A 61 -0.91 3.97 8.93
CA SER A 61 -0.08 4.90 8.13
C SER A 61 -0.92 6.01 7.51
N GLU A 62 -2.10 5.68 7.00
CA GLU A 62 -3.07 6.65 6.48
C GLU A 62 -3.50 7.67 7.55
N GLU A 63 -3.78 7.22 8.77
CA GLU A 63 -4.12 8.10 9.88
C GLU A 63 -2.98 9.07 10.19
N ILE A 64 -1.74 8.59 10.28
CA ILE A 64 -0.57 9.44 10.52
C ILE A 64 -0.38 10.43 9.38
N GLU A 65 -0.53 10.02 8.12
CA GLU A 65 -0.40 10.92 6.98
C GLU A 65 -1.49 11.99 6.96
N SER A 66 -2.73 11.61 7.24
CA SER A 66 -3.83 12.55 7.39
C SER A 66 -3.55 13.58 8.48
N LEU A 67 -3.12 13.14 9.66
CA LEU A 67 -2.77 14.03 10.78
C LEU A 67 -1.60 14.94 10.43
N THR A 68 -0.58 14.44 9.76
CA THR A 68 0.65 15.20 9.43
C THR A 68 0.54 16.02 8.15
N SER A 69 -0.53 15.89 7.39
CA SER A 69 -0.80 16.71 6.18
C SER A 69 -0.98 18.19 6.46
N THR A 70 -1.27 18.55 7.74
CA THR A 70 -1.38 19.94 8.16
C THR A 70 -0.17 20.37 8.99
N PRO A 71 0.27 21.66 8.90
CA PRO A 71 1.41 22.15 9.70
C PRO A 71 1.22 21.97 11.21
N GLY A 72 0.01 22.17 11.73
CA GLY A 72 -0.31 21.99 13.15
C GLY A 72 -0.27 20.52 13.57
N GLY A 73 -0.81 19.62 12.74
CA GLY A 73 -0.77 18.18 12.97
C GLY A 73 0.65 17.63 12.94
N LEU A 74 1.46 18.07 11.97
CA LEU A 74 2.87 17.69 11.90
C LEU A 74 3.64 18.14 13.15
N ALA A 75 3.42 19.38 13.62
CA ALA A 75 4.06 19.89 14.84
C ALA A 75 3.67 19.06 16.08
N ASN A 76 2.39 18.71 16.20
CA ASN A 76 1.90 17.88 17.30
C ASN A 76 2.48 16.45 17.22
N PHE A 77 2.53 15.86 16.05
CA PHE A 77 3.13 14.54 15.84
C PHE A 77 4.61 14.51 16.25
N LYS A 78 5.39 15.53 15.84
CA LYS A 78 6.79 15.68 16.27
C LYS A 78 6.94 15.80 17.79
N LYS A 79 6.06 16.56 18.47
CA LYS A 79 6.04 16.61 19.94
C LYS A 79 5.79 15.26 20.57
N THR A 80 4.84 14.49 20.03
CA THR A 80 4.55 13.13 20.52
C THR A 80 5.75 12.21 20.36
N GLN A 81 6.43 12.26 19.22
CA GLN A 81 7.67 11.49 19.01
C GLN A 81 8.78 11.90 19.99
N GLN A 82 8.98 13.20 20.22
CA GLN A 82 9.96 13.68 21.19
C GLN A 82 9.64 13.23 22.62
N ALA A 83 8.38 13.32 23.02
CA ALA A 83 7.94 12.85 24.34
C ALA A 83 8.15 11.34 24.51
N ALA A 84 7.83 10.54 23.49
CA ALA A 84 8.07 9.10 23.50
C ALA A 84 9.57 8.77 23.65
N LEU A 85 10.43 9.46 22.89
CA LEU A 85 11.89 9.29 22.99
C LEU A 85 12.42 9.66 24.39
N GLN A 86 11.99 10.79 24.96
CA GLN A 86 12.38 11.21 26.30
C GLN A 86 11.95 10.20 27.36
N ALA A 87 10.73 9.66 27.25
CA ALA A 87 10.24 8.62 28.15
C ALA A 87 11.08 7.33 28.09
N MET A 88 11.50 6.91 26.89
CA MET A 88 12.36 5.75 26.69
C MET A 88 13.76 5.97 27.30
N ILE A 89 14.35 7.15 27.08
CA ILE A 89 15.64 7.53 27.69
C ILE A 89 15.55 7.49 29.22
N ALA A 90 14.49 8.05 29.81
CA ALA A 90 14.28 8.05 31.25
C ALA A 90 14.11 6.63 31.83
N GLN A 91 13.61 5.67 31.04
CA GLN A 91 13.50 4.25 31.39
C GLN A 91 14.78 3.46 31.16
N GLY A 92 15.84 4.09 30.63
CA GLY A 92 17.13 3.45 30.34
C GLY A 92 17.10 2.42 29.18
N SER A 93 16.04 2.43 28.36
CA SER A 93 15.89 1.52 27.23
C SER A 93 15.25 2.24 26.03
N ILE A 94 15.92 2.27 24.91
CA ILE A 94 15.40 2.84 23.66
C ILE A 94 14.90 1.70 22.77
N ASP A 95 13.58 1.59 22.67
CA ASP A 95 12.90 0.66 21.77
C ASP A 95 12.20 1.46 20.67
N VAL A 96 12.86 1.62 19.53
CA VAL A 96 12.35 2.38 18.38
C VAL A 96 11.06 1.81 17.79
N THR A 97 10.72 0.55 18.09
CA THR A 97 9.46 -0.07 17.62
C THR A 97 8.24 0.51 18.31
N LYS A 98 8.42 1.10 19.49
CA LYS A 98 7.37 1.76 20.28
C LYS A 98 7.20 3.23 19.94
N MET A 99 8.03 3.78 19.06
CA MET A 99 7.86 5.16 18.62
C MET A 99 6.67 5.29 17.65
N PRO A 100 5.88 6.36 17.77
CA PRO A 100 4.87 6.70 16.77
C PRO A 100 5.53 6.87 15.40
N ARG A 101 5.16 6.02 14.45
CA ARG A 101 5.71 6.01 13.08
C ARG A 101 4.73 5.37 12.12
N LYS A 102 4.85 5.70 10.84
CA LYS A 102 4.17 4.95 9.79
C LYS A 102 4.66 3.50 9.77
N VAL A 103 3.76 2.60 9.49
CA VAL A 103 4.04 1.16 9.34
C VAL A 103 3.59 0.76 7.95
N GLU A 104 4.52 0.23 7.13
CA GLU A 104 4.25 -0.15 5.74
C GLU A 104 3.44 0.91 4.97
N PRO A 105 4.05 2.08 4.67
CA PRO A 105 3.37 3.19 3.98
C PRO A 105 3.23 2.91 2.48
N LEU A 106 2.60 1.79 2.15
CA LEU A 106 2.31 1.32 0.80
C LEU A 106 0.87 1.64 0.46
N TYR A 107 0.66 2.31 -0.68
CA TYR A 107 -0.65 2.55 -1.24
C TYR A 107 -0.73 1.95 -2.63
N VAL A 108 -1.79 1.23 -2.91
CA VAL A 108 -2.11 0.75 -4.27
C VAL A 108 -3.45 1.33 -4.67
N LEU A 109 -3.42 2.23 -5.63
CA LEU A 109 -4.61 2.80 -6.25
C LEU A 109 -4.86 2.07 -7.56
N LYS A 110 -6.04 1.50 -7.73
CA LYS A 110 -6.43 0.79 -8.96
C LYS A 110 -7.59 1.52 -9.63
N SER A 111 -7.51 1.67 -10.94
CA SER A 111 -8.56 2.23 -11.78
C SER A 111 -8.74 1.37 -13.02
N SER A 112 -9.85 0.62 -13.08
CA SER A 112 -10.19 -0.16 -14.29
C SER A 112 -10.63 0.76 -15.42
N ALA A 113 -11.24 1.91 -15.11
CA ALA A 113 -11.67 2.90 -16.09
C ALA A 113 -10.46 3.52 -16.82
N ASP A 114 -9.36 3.77 -16.11
CA ASP A 114 -8.12 4.32 -16.68
C ASP A 114 -7.15 3.22 -17.11
N SER A 115 -7.47 1.96 -16.84
CA SER A 115 -6.63 0.78 -17.08
C SER A 115 -5.24 0.91 -16.47
N ILE A 116 -5.15 1.46 -15.24
CA ILE A 116 -3.90 1.75 -14.57
C ILE A 116 -3.96 1.41 -13.07
N MET A 117 -2.84 0.95 -12.54
CA MET A 117 -2.53 0.91 -11.10
C MET A 117 -1.42 1.91 -10.80
N THR A 118 -1.57 2.65 -9.71
CA THR A 118 -0.54 3.55 -9.20
C THR A 118 -0.13 3.08 -7.81
N ILE A 119 1.15 2.78 -7.65
CA ILE A 119 1.71 2.29 -6.40
C ILE A 119 2.59 3.39 -5.81
N HIS A 120 2.24 3.85 -4.60
CA HIS A 120 3.03 4.79 -3.81
C HIS A 120 3.74 4.04 -2.71
N ASP A 121 5.01 4.34 -2.52
CA ASP A 121 5.90 3.61 -1.61
C ASP A 121 6.98 4.55 -1.06
N ILE A 122 7.69 4.11 -0.05
CA ILE A 122 8.84 4.83 0.51
C ILE A 122 10.12 4.05 0.23
N LEU A 123 11.07 4.70 -0.40
CA LEU A 123 12.41 4.17 -0.61
C LEU A 123 13.30 4.57 0.57
N GLY A 124 13.86 3.56 1.25
CA GLY A 124 14.61 3.78 2.48
C GLY A 124 13.70 4.23 3.62
N THR A 125 14.03 5.38 4.25
CA THR A 125 13.32 5.90 5.42
C THR A 125 12.41 7.09 5.14
N ASP A 126 12.64 7.81 4.05
CA ASP A 126 12.10 9.15 3.85
C ASP A 126 11.98 9.63 2.39
N GLU A 127 12.20 8.75 1.41
CA GLU A 127 12.13 9.10 0.00
C GLU A 127 10.83 8.59 -0.62
N PRO A 128 9.79 9.44 -0.77
CA PRO A 128 8.52 9.04 -1.35
C PRO A 128 8.65 8.85 -2.85
N VAL A 129 8.28 7.68 -3.34
CA VAL A 129 8.35 7.30 -4.75
C VAL A 129 7.04 6.66 -5.20
N TYR A 130 6.71 6.81 -6.47
CA TYR A 130 5.59 6.09 -7.06
C TYR A 130 5.92 5.54 -8.45
N TYR A 131 5.19 4.53 -8.85
CA TYR A 131 5.23 3.99 -10.20
C TYR A 131 3.84 3.55 -10.64
N THR A 132 3.70 3.30 -11.92
CA THR A 132 2.43 2.87 -12.51
C THR A 132 2.62 1.55 -13.24
N GLU A 133 1.59 0.71 -13.18
CA GLU A 133 1.49 -0.57 -13.90
C GLU A 133 0.15 -0.64 -14.65
N PRO A 134 0.08 -1.34 -15.79
CA PRO A 134 -1.18 -1.62 -16.44
C PRO A 134 -2.12 -2.43 -15.54
N TYR A 135 -3.41 -2.10 -15.56
CA TYR A 135 -4.42 -2.85 -14.80
C TYR A 135 -4.76 -4.21 -15.43
N SER A 136 -4.41 -4.45 -16.71
CA SER A 136 -4.89 -5.57 -17.52
C SER A 136 -3.95 -6.79 -17.57
N GLU A 137 -2.85 -6.81 -16.81
CA GLU A 137 -1.78 -7.79 -17.02
C GLU A 137 -1.91 -9.09 -16.21
N MET A 138 -2.99 -9.28 -15.45
CA MET A 138 -3.13 -10.46 -14.59
C MET A 138 -4.03 -11.51 -15.25
N THR A 139 -3.47 -12.70 -15.52
CA THR A 139 -4.20 -13.84 -16.07
C THR A 139 -4.39 -14.89 -14.98
N TRP A 140 -5.62 -15.32 -14.76
CA TRP A 140 -6.00 -16.31 -13.77
C TRP A 140 -6.43 -17.64 -14.41
N GLU A 141 -6.02 -18.73 -13.79
CA GLU A 141 -6.53 -20.08 -14.04
C GLU A 141 -7.53 -20.41 -12.93
N ILE A 142 -8.84 -20.39 -13.27
CA ILE A 142 -9.90 -20.67 -12.30
C ILE A 142 -10.05 -22.19 -12.17
N GLY A 143 -9.95 -22.69 -10.93
CA GLY A 143 -10.10 -24.10 -10.58
C GLY A 143 -11.51 -24.48 -10.15
N ASP A 144 -11.68 -25.73 -9.73
CA ASP A 144 -12.96 -26.30 -9.27
C ASP A 144 -13.06 -26.38 -7.73
N SER A 145 -11.97 -26.10 -7.01
CA SER A 145 -11.95 -26.17 -5.55
C SER A 145 -12.73 -25.01 -4.95
N THR A 146 -13.48 -25.30 -3.88
CA THR A 146 -14.23 -24.28 -3.13
C THR A 146 -13.92 -24.36 -1.63
N LYS A 147 -14.06 -23.23 -0.94
CA LYS A 147 -14.04 -23.12 0.53
C LYS A 147 -14.88 -21.93 0.98
N THR A 148 -15.22 -21.92 2.25
CA THR A 148 -15.96 -20.78 2.85
C THR A 148 -15.02 -19.84 3.58
N ILE A 149 -15.09 -18.54 3.26
CA ILE A 149 -14.37 -17.45 3.98
C ILE A 149 -15.38 -16.38 4.34
N LEU A 150 -15.44 -15.98 5.61
CA LEU A 150 -16.39 -14.97 6.13
C LEU A 150 -17.86 -15.25 5.77
N GLY A 151 -18.20 -16.53 5.59
CA GLY A 151 -19.57 -16.95 5.22
C GLY A 151 -19.86 -16.94 3.72
N TYR A 152 -18.93 -16.50 2.86
CA TYR A 152 -19.04 -16.53 1.41
C TYR A 152 -18.42 -17.80 0.83
N GLU A 153 -19.07 -18.40 -0.17
CA GLU A 153 -18.44 -19.44 -0.95
C GLU A 153 -17.39 -18.85 -1.88
N CYS A 154 -16.15 -19.36 -1.77
CA CYS A 154 -15.01 -18.88 -2.55
C CYS A 154 -14.51 -19.98 -3.46
N ILE A 155 -14.15 -19.60 -4.69
CA ILE A 155 -13.58 -20.45 -5.74
C ILE A 155 -12.08 -20.19 -5.79
N GLN A 156 -11.29 -21.26 -6.00
CA GLN A 156 -9.85 -21.17 -6.18
C GLN A 156 -9.50 -20.62 -7.56
N ALA A 157 -8.45 -19.80 -7.63
CA ALA A 157 -7.80 -19.42 -8.87
C ALA A 157 -6.30 -19.25 -8.65
N ASP A 158 -5.51 -19.58 -9.67
CA ASP A 158 -4.05 -19.54 -9.62
C ASP A 158 -3.49 -18.58 -10.67
N THR A 159 -2.37 -17.92 -10.38
CA THR A 159 -1.68 -17.03 -11.32
C THR A 159 -0.18 -16.97 -11.03
N ASP A 160 0.61 -16.73 -12.08
CA ASP A 160 2.00 -16.33 -11.94
C ASP A 160 2.09 -14.81 -12.04
N TYR A 161 2.55 -14.14 -10.98
CA TYR A 161 2.62 -12.70 -10.93
C TYR A 161 3.86 -12.21 -10.19
N HIS A 162 4.60 -11.30 -10.83
CA HIS A 162 5.83 -10.71 -10.29
C HIS A 162 6.88 -11.71 -9.79
N GLY A 163 7.02 -12.83 -10.54
CA GLY A 163 8.02 -13.86 -10.27
C GLY A 163 7.65 -14.86 -9.18
N ARG A 164 6.38 -14.90 -8.78
CA ARG A 164 5.83 -15.85 -7.82
C ARG A 164 4.56 -16.50 -8.34
N HIS A 165 4.31 -17.71 -7.88
CA HIS A 165 3.04 -18.42 -8.08
C HIS A 165 2.10 -18.12 -6.91
N TRP A 166 0.85 -17.74 -7.21
CA TRP A 166 -0.15 -17.34 -6.25
C TRP A 166 -1.43 -18.13 -6.40
N THR A 167 -2.00 -18.54 -5.27
CA THR A 167 -3.34 -19.11 -5.18
C THR A 167 -4.27 -18.12 -4.50
N ALA A 168 -5.35 -17.74 -5.17
CA ALA A 168 -6.38 -16.86 -4.66
C ALA A 168 -7.69 -17.61 -4.41
N TRP A 169 -8.49 -17.08 -3.49
CA TRP A 169 -9.85 -17.50 -3.22
C TRP A 169 -10.75 -16.28 -3.34
N PHE A 170 -11.63 -16.31 -4.33
CA PHE A 170 -12.54 -15.19 -4.61
C PHE A 170 -13.99 -15.62 -4.54
N THR A 171 -14.89 -14.68 -4.21
CA THR A 171 -16.32 -14.94 -4.19
C THR A 171 -17.04 -14.15 -5.27
N PRO A 172 -17.85 -14.81 -6.14
CA PRO A 172 -18.69 -14.12 -7.12
C PRO A 172 -19.92 -13.45 -6.49
N GLU A 173 -20.24 -13.73 -5.22
CA GLU A 173 -21.33 -13.10 -4.50
C GLU A 173 -21.13 -11.60 -4.29
N ILE A 174 -19.88 -11.13 -4.33
CA ILE A 174 -19.52 -9.72 -4.30
C ILE A 174 -18.91 -9.37 -5.66
N PRO A 175 -19.66 -8.74 -6.58
CA PRO A 175 -19.26 -8.56 -7.98
C PRO A 175 -18.30 -7.35 -8.15
N ILE A 176 -17.29 -7.26 -7.31
CA ILE A 176 -16.20 -6.29 -7.39
C ILE A 176 -14.93 -7.06 -7.73
N GLN A 177 -14.38 -6.84 -8.93
CA GLN A 177 -13.24 -7.57 -9.48
C GLN A 177 -11.91 -7.06 -8.90
N ASP A 178 -11.80 -7.06 -7.59
CA ASP A 178 -10.69 -6.47 -6.86
C ASP A 178 -10.23 -7.36 -5.70
N GLY A 179 -9.13 -6.98 -5.05
CA GLY A 179 -8.54 -7.72 -3.94
C GLY A 179 -7.40 -6.97 -3.26
N PRO A 180 -6.71 -7.63 -2.32
CA PRO A 180 -5.60 -7.02 -1.58
C PRO A 180 -4.42 -6.74 -2.49
N TRP A 181 -3.57 -5.80 -2.10
CA TRP A 181 -2.36 -5.40 -2.79
C TRP A 181 -2.65 -5.09 -4.28
N LYS A 182 -1.94 -5.70 -5.21
CA LYS A 182 -2.11 -5.52 -6.66
C LYS A 182 -3.09 -6.53 -7.30
N PHE A 183 -3.63 -7.47 -6.53
CA PHE A 183 -4.48 -8.53 -7.09
C PHE A 183 -5.84 -8.00 -7.50
N HIS A 184 -6.29 -8.40 -8.71
CA HIS A 184 -7.57 -8.00 -9.33
C HIS A 184 -7.93 -8.91 -10.50
N GLY A 185 -9.09 -8.67 -11.12
CA GLY A 185 -9.46 -9.25 -12.41
C GLY A 185 -10.17 -10.61 -12.35
N LEU A 186 -10.34 -11.21 -11.16
CA LEU A 186 -11.25 -12.34 -10.98
C LEU A 186 -12.72 -11.87 -11.01
N PRO A 187 -13.69 -12.71 -11.41
CA PRO A 187 -15.10 -12.34 -11.48
C PRO A 187 -15.76 -12.26 -10.09
N GLY A 188 -15.16 -11.49 -9.19
CA GLY A 188 -15.61 -11.30 -7.82
C GLY A 188 -14.46 -10.83 -6.90
N LEU A 189 -14.80 -10.63 -5.62
CA LEU A 189 -13.87 -10.11 -4.62
C LEU A 189 -12.92 -11.21 -4.14
N ILE A 190 -11.61 -10.94 -4.14
CA ILE A 190 -10.57 -11.83 -3.62
C ILE A 190 -10.53 -11.70 -2.10
N LEU A 191 -10.90 -12.77 -1.38
CA LEU A 191 -10.91 -12.80 0.07
C LEU A 191 -9.62 -13.37 0.69
N GLU A 192 -8.90 -14.18 -0.05
CA GLU A 192 -7.59 -14.70 0.36
C GLU A 192 -6.70 -14.85 -0.85
N VAL A 193 -5.42 -14.57 -0.67
CA VAL A 193 -4.38 -14.89 -1.65
C VAL A 193 -3.12 -15.29 -0.91
N ARG A 194 -2.45 -16.36 -1.38
CA ARG A 194 -1.20 -16.87 -0.81
C ARG A 194 -0.20 -17.22 -1.90
N GLU A 195 1.03 -16.92 -1.62
CA GLU A 195 2.17 -17.37 -2.41
C GLU A 195 2.44 -18.85 -2.14
N ALA A 196 2.83 -19.60 -3.16
CA ALA A 196 3.00 -21.07 -3.09
C ALA A 196 3.99 -21.54 -2.00
N GLY A 197 5.03 -20.75 -1.70
CA GLY A 197 5.97 -21.00 -0.61
C GLY A 197 5.43 -20.65 0.77
N GLY A 198 4.23 -20.07 0.87
CA GLY A 198 3.61 -19.64 2.12
C GLY A 198 4.27 -18.42 2.79
N LYS A 199 5.18 -17.74 2.09
CA LYS A 199 5.97 -16.64 2.63
C LYS A 199 5.19 -15.32 2.67
N TYR A 200 4.24 -15.16 1.74
CA TYR A 200 3.40 -13.97 1.60
C TYR A 200 1.94 -14.35 1.40
N GLY A 201 1.06 -13.54 1.91
CA GLY A 201 -0.36 -13.68 1.69
C GLY A 201 -1.19 -12.61 2.37
N TYR A 202 -2.46 -12.57 2.01
CA TYR A 202 -3.48 -11.70 2.61
C TYR A 202 -4.74 -12.51 2.82
N VAL A 203 -5.40 -12.32 3.95
CA VAL A 203 -6.69 -12.93 4.25
C VAL A 203 -7.65 -11.86 4.74
N ALA A 204 -8.86 -11.81 4.20
CA ALA A 204 -9.90 -10.92 4.66
C ALA A 204 -10.35 -11.28 6.07
N ASP A 205 -10.42 -10.28 6.94
CA ASP A 205 -10.92 -10.38 8.32
C ASP A 205 -12.35 -9.90 8.46
N GLY A 206 -12.80 -9.00 7.57
CA GLY A 206 -14.14 -8.43 7.59
C GLY A 206 -14.46 -7.66 6.32
N ILE A 207 -15.75 -7.57 6.02
CA ILE A 207 -16.30 -6.84 4.87
C ILE A 207 -17.48 -6.04 5.37
N GLU A 208 -17.52 -4.75 5.05
CA GLU A 208 -18.64 -3.87 5.37
C GLU A 208 -19.03 -2.99 4.20
N LYS A 209 -20.29 -2.53 4.17
CA LYS A 209 -20.70 -1.50 3.22
C LYS A 209 -20.01 -0.19 3.57
N SER A 210 -19.61 0.56 2.55
CA SER A 210 -18.89 1.80 2.75
C SER A 210 -19.44 2.89 1.84
N GLU A 211 -19.39 4.13 2.30
CA GLU A 211 -19.56 5.34 1.51
C GLU A 211 -18.34 6.26 1.65
N LYS A 212 -17.25 5.73 2.21
CA LYS A 212 -15.99 6.47 2.35
C LYS A 212 -15.47 6.87 0.98
N ALA A 213 -14.92 8.06 0.89
CA ALA A 213 -14.31 8.51 -0.34
C ALA A 213 -13.04 7.71 -0.65
N ILE A 214 -12.92 7.28 -1.90
CA ILE A 214 -11.66 6.71 -2.41
C ILE A 214 -10.75 7.89 -2.75
N ASN A 215 -10.08 8.41 -1.71
CA ASN A 215 -9.15 9.53 -1.84
C ASN A 215 -7.83 9.07 -2.44
N GLY A 216 -7.10 9.99 -3.08
CA GLY A 216 -5.69 9.83 -3.38
C GLY A 216 -4.84 9.66 -2.11
N VAL A 217 -3.54 9.66 -2.30
CA VAL A 217 -2.56 9.58 -1.21
C VAL A 217 -2.31 10.99 -0.66
N TYR A 218 -2.23 11.13 0.67
CA TYR A 218 -1.85 12.40 1.29
C TYR A 218 -0.42 12.78 0.88
N GLY A 219 -0.21 14.05 0.52
CA GLY A 219 1.10 14.53 0.09
C GLY A 219 1.59 13.90 -1.23
N ALA A 220 0.68 13.47 -2.10
CA ALA A 220 1.02 12.82 -3.38
C ALA A 220 1.96 13.67 -4.25
N GLU A 221 1.93 14.98 -4.11
CA GLU A 221 2.81 15.92 -4.79
C GLU A 221 4.29 15.81 -4.37
N GLN A 222 4.58 15.13 -3.27
CA GLN A 222 5.94 14.88 -2.77
C GLN A 222 6.55 13.60 -3.33
N TYR A 223 5.72 12.74 -3.96
CA TYR A 223 6.17 11.47 -4.50
C TYR A 223 6.80 11.67 -5.89
N GLU A 224 8.02 11.15 -6.06
CA GLU A 224 8.72 11.18 -7.34
C GLU A 224 8.39 9.93 -8.16
N LYS A 225 8.04 10.12 -9.44
CA LYS A 225 7.81 8.99 -10.35
C LYS A 225 9.13 8.32 -10.71
N ARG A 226 9.20 7.00 -10.50
CA ARG A 226 10.37 6.20 -10.85
C ARG A 226 9.96 4.89 -11.53
N ASP A 227 10.91 4.23 -12.15
CA ASP A 227 10.73 2.89 -12.70
C ASP A 227 10.59 1.86 -11.56
N ARG A 228 9.62 0.94 -11.67
CA ARG A 228 9.36 -0.10 -10.67
C ARG A 228 10.59 -0.93 -10.35
N LYS A 229 11.26 -1.45 -11.39
CA LYS A 229 12.44 -2.32 -11.20
C LYS A 229 13.61 -1.55 -10.59
N ALA A 230 13.76 -0.26 -10.91
CA ALA A 230 14.76 0.58 -10.27
C ALA A 230 14.49 0.77 -8.78
N ILE A 231 13.23 0.98 -8.38
CA ILE A 231 12.83 1.06 -6.96
C ILE A 231 13.16 -0.25 -6.24
N LEU A 232 12.77 -1.40 -6.80
CA LEU A 232 13.00 -2.71 -6.18
C LEU A 232 14.49 -3.04 -6.06
N ARG A 233 15.31 -2.72 -7.09
CA ARG A 233 16.77 -2.86 -7.02
C ARG A 233 17.38 -1.96 -5.95
N ALA A 234 16.92 -0.71 -5.84
CA ALA A 234 17.39 0.21 -4.82
C ALA A 234 17.01 -0.29 -3.41
N LYS A 235 15.78 -0.74 -3.19
CA LYS A 235 15.37 -1.39 -1.93
C LYS A 235 16.25 -2.60 -1.61
N ARG A 236 16.58 -3.42 -2.60
CA ARG A 236 17.48 -4.57 -2.43
C ARG A 236 18.87 -4.13 -2.03
N ALA A 237 19.46 -3.16 -2.72
CA ALA A 237 20.79 -2.63 -2.39
C ALA A 237 20.87 -2.04 -0.98
N MET A 238 19.80 -1.33 -0.55
CA MET A 238 19.71 -0.80 0.81
C MET A 238 19.59 -1.90 1.87
N ARG A 239 18.90 -2.99 1.57
CA ARG A 239 18.78 -4.15 2.46
C ARG A 239 20.10 -4.91 2.56
N ASP A 240 20.80 -5.10 1.44
CA ASP A 240 22.08 -5.81 1.40
C ASP A 240 23.20 -5.01 2.07
N ASN A 241 23.12 -3.67 2.09
CA ASN A 241 24.07 -2.79 2.76
C ASN A 241 23.40 -1.64 3.53
N PRO A 242 22.70 -1.92 4.64
CA PRO A 242 21.99 -0.90 5.40
C PRO A 242 22.93 0.15 6.02
N MET A 243 24.12 -0.26 6.44
CA MET A 243 25.11 0.65 7.02
C MET A 243 25.67 1.63 5.98
N GLY A 244 25.99 1.15 4.79
CA GLY A 244 26.43 2.01 3.69
C GLY A 244 25.40 3.06 3.31
N HIS A 245 24.12 2.68 3.35
CA HIS A 245 23.01 3.60 3.08
C HIS A 245 22.90 4.69 4.18
N LEU A 246 22.99 4.32 5.46
CA LEU A 246 22.96 5.28 6.57
C LEU A 246 24.17 6.23 6.54
N GLN A 247 25.36 5.70 6.27
CA GLN A 247 26.57 6.50 6.12
C GLN A 247 26.49 7.50 4.96
N ALA A 248 25.92 7.09 3.83
CA ALA A 248 25.68 7.97 2.68
C ALA A 248 24.75 9.14 3.01
N LYS A 249 23.81 8.95 3.99
CA LYS A 249 22.96 9.99 4.56
C LYS A 249 23.61 10.80 5.69
N GLY A 250 24.89 10.56 5.99
CA GLY A 250 25.60 11.23 7.08
C GLY A 250 25.26 10.72 8.47
N ILE A 251 24.58 9.58 8.57
CA ILE A 251 24.22 8.96 9.84
C ILE A 251 25.27 7.92 10.20
N ASN A 252 26.10 8.23 11.19
CA ASN A 252 27.09 7.29 11.72
C ASN A 252 26.49 6.56 12.92
N VAL A 253 26.28 5.26 12.76
CA VAL A 253 25.79 4.36 13.81
C VAL A 253 26.85 3.30 14.07
N GLU A 254 27.31 3.20 15.30
CA GLU A 254 28.12 2.06 15.74
C GLU A 254 27.19 0.92 16.15
N ILE A 255 27.07 -0.10 15.30
CA ILE A 255 26.32 -1.32 15.59
C ILE A 255 27.32 -2.46 15.73
N SER A 256 27.18 -3.29 16.77
CA SER A 256 28.02 -4.47 16.94
C SER A 256 27.83 -5.43 15.73
N SER A 257 28.92 -6.00 15.26
CA SER A 257 28.97 -6.91 14.09
C SER A 257 28.01 -8.12 14.23
N GLU A 258 27.69 -8.50 15.45
CA GLU A 258 26.79 -9.63 15.77
C GLU A 258 25.31 -9.33 15.42
N ASN A 259 24.90 -8.06 15.47
CA ASN A 259 23.55 -7.64 15.07
C ASN A 259 23.44 -7.39 13.55
N LEU A 260 24.55 -7.14 12.88
CA LEU A 260 24.59 -6.97 11.41
C LEU A 260 24.48 -8.30 10.68
N SER A 261 25.08 -9.38 11.18
CA SER A 261 25.03 -10.70 10.55
C SER A 261 23.62 -11.31 10.53
N LYS A 262 22.77 -10.95 11.50
CA LYS A 262 21.37 -11.42 11.56
C LYS A 262 20.42 -10.66 10.61
N SER A 263 20.85 -9.54 10.05
CA SER A 263 20.04 -8.76 9.08
C SER A 263 20.41 -9.07 7.62
N SER A 264 21.49 -9.81 7.36
CA SER A 264 22.03 -10.02 6.02
C SER A 264 21.50 -11.28 5.30
N GLU A 265 20.85 -12.18 6.00
CA GLU A 265 20.02 -13.22 5.37
C GLU A 265 18.70 -12.58 4.95
N ALA A 266 18.79 -11.83 3.88
CA ALA A 266 17.73 -10.94 3.46
C ALA A 266 16.53 -11.74 2.96
N ASP A 267 15.40 -11.58 3.65
CA ASP A 267 14.09 -11.93 3.13
C ASP A 267 13.97 -11.49 1.68
N ASP A 268 13.47 -12.35 0.82
CA ASP A 268 13.15 -11.96 -0.54
C ASP A 268 11.99 -10.96 -0.52
N PHE A 269 11.86 -10.12 -1.55
CA PHE A 269 10.72 -9.24 -1.66
C PHE A 269 9.50 -10.01 -2.17
N ILE A 270 8.31 -9.45 -1.94
CA ILE A 270 7.06 -9.96 -2.51
C ILE A 270 7.13 -10.04 -4.04
N GLU A 271 7.87 -9.15 -4.68
CA GLU A 271 8.17 -9.16 -6.12
C GLU A 271 9.61 -9.59 -6.35
N THR A 272 9.85 -10.53 -7.27
CA THR A 272 11.19 -11.07 -7.57
C THR A 272 11.63 -10.88 -9.02
N ASP A 273 10.75 -10.43 -9.90
CA ASP A 273 10.96 -10.22 -11.35
C ASP A 273 11.77 -8.96 -11.70
N TYR A 274 12.38 -8.30 -10.73
CA TYR A 274 13.27 -7.16 -10.90
C TYR A 274 14.74 -7.54 -11.10
N ARG A 275 15.09 -8.80 -10.95
CA ARG A 275 16.45 -9.37 -11.06
C ARG A 275 16.96 -9.38 -12.49
#